data_c67caba2796b835d7a95a4cff819354c
#
_entry.id   c67caba2796b835d7a95a4cff819354c
#
_cell.length_a   1.000
_cell.length_b   1.000
_cell.length_c   1.000
_cell.angle_alpha   90.00
_cell.angle_beta   90.00
_cell.angle_gamma   90.00
#
_symmetry.space_group_name_H-M   'P 1'
#
loop_
_entity.id
_entity.type
_entity.pdbx_description
1 polymer ?
#
loop_
_entity_poly.entity_id
_entity_poly.type
_entity_poly.pdbx_seq_one_letter_code
_entity_poly.pdbx_strand_id
1 'polypeptide(L)'
;VTVYSDKPYEIAKSFEESGARFIHTVDLDGALKGHGVNAETIKKIVSSVNIPVQMGGGIRTLENIKEVLDLGVYRVIIGTKAVENPDFIRQAIEKFGPEHIVVGVDAKDGLVAIEGWEKVSDKTALSLALAMKDMGVQTIVYTDISKDGMLSGANVEQTKLLSDKTGINIIASGGMSCVQDLKNINDAGIHGAIIGKAIYENRI
;
A
#
# COMPACT_ATOMS: atom_id res chain seq x y z
N VAL A 1 -5.30 13.62 -13.96
CA VAL A 1 -5.67 12.25 -13.59
C VAL A 1 -5.95 11.48 -14.88
N THR A 2 -5.25 10.36 -15.09
CA THR A 2 -5.50 9.47 -16.23
C THR A 2 -6.55 8.44 -15.81
N VAL A 3 -7.64 8.33 -16.57
CA VAL A 3 -8.66 7.30 -16.36
C VAL A 3 -8.36 6.16 -17.34
N TYR A 4 -8.07 4.97 -16.82
CA TYR A 4 -7.78 3.78 -17.62
C TYR A 4 -9.03 2.95 -17.92
N SER A 5 -10.02 2.98 -17.01
CA SER A 5 -11.30 2.26 -17.16
C SER A 5 -12.37 2.86 -16.27
N ASP A 6 -13.62 2.76 -16.71
CA ASP A 6 -14.83 3.04 -15.93
C ASP A 6 -15.35 1.78 -15.18
N LYS A 7 -14.70 0.63 -15.40
CA LYS A 7 -15.05 -0.67 -14.83
C LYS A 7 -13.86 -1.30 -14.08
N PRO A 8 -13.44 -0.75 -12.93
CA PRO A 8 -12.26 -1.22 -12.21
C PRO A 8 -12.35 -2.69 -11.78
N TYR A 9 -13.55 -3.26 -11.63
CA TYR A 9 -13.75 -4.66 -11.32
C TYR A 9 -13.37 -5.61 -12.48
N GLU A 10 -13.52 -5.19 -13.75
CA GLU A 10 -13.05 -5.95 -14.91
C GLU A 10 -11.51 -5.93 -14.96
N ILE A 11 -10.89 -4.80 -14.61
CA ILE A 11 -9.44 -4.66 -14.52
C ILE A 11 -8.89 -5.56 -13.40
N ALA A 12 -9.52 -5.56 -12.22
CA ALA A 12 -9.10 -6.43 -11.13
C ALA A 12 -9.11 -7.91 -11.52
N LYS A 13 -10.14 -8.35 -12.26
CA LYS A 13 -10.25 -9.71 -12.77
C LYS A 13 -9.14 -10.02 -13.79
N SER A 14 -8.83 -9.10 -14.70
CA SER A 14 -7.73 -9.30 -15.66
C SER A 14 -6.38 -9.41 -14.96
N PHE A 15 -6.16 -8.69 -13.86
CA PHE A 15 -4.94 -8.83 -13.06
C PHE A 15 -4.86 -10.20 -12.37
N GLU A 16 -5.95 -10.70 -11.81
CA GLU A 16 -6.00 -12.05 -11.25
C GLU A 16 -5.68 -13.10 -12.33
N GLU A 17 -6.30 -13.00 -13.52
CA GLU A 17 -6.05 -13.88 -14.66
C GLU A 17 -4.59 -13.82 -15.14
N SER A 18 -3.93 -12.68 -14.99
CA SER A 18 -2.51 -12.47 -15.29
C SER A 18 -1.56 -12.95 -14.19
N GLY A 19 -2.09 -13.50 -13.08
CA GLY A 19 -1.29 -14.10 -12.01
C GLY A 19 -1.00 -13.17 -10.83
N ALA A 20 -1.69 -12.04 -10.70
CA ALA A 20 -1.62 -11.24 -9.49
C ALA A 20 -2.05 -12.05 -8.26
N ARG A 21 -1.38 -11.83 -7.12
CA ARG A 21 -1.71 -12.50 -5.85
C ARG A 21 -2.52 -11.62 -4.89
N PHE A 22 -2.53 -10.33 -5.16
CA PHE A 22 -3.28 -9.31 -4.44
C PHE A 22 -3.76 -8.24 -5.40
N ILE A 23 -4.93 -7.68 -5.15
CA ILE A 23 -5.36 -6.41 -5.75
C ILE A 23 -5.06 -5.29 -4.77
N HIS A 24 -4.35 -4.26 -5.22
CA HIS A 24 -4.13 -3.03 -4.45
C HIS A 24 -5.03 -1.92 -4.96
N THR A 25 -5.82 -1.34 -4.06
CA THR A 25 -6.73 -0.24 -4.37
C THR A 25 -6.45 0.97 -3.48
N VAL A 26 -6.70 2.17 -3.99
CA VAL A 26 -6.63 3.40 -3.21
C VAL A 26 -7.90 4.21 -3.45
N ASP A 27 -8.64 4.51 -2.38
CA ASP A 27 -9.75 5.45 -2.41
C ASP A 27 -9.20 6.88 -2.29
N LEU A 28 -8.85 7.48 -3.44
CA LEU A 28 -8.29 8.84 -3.48
C LEU A 28 -9.30 9.89 -2.98
N ASP A 29 -10.58 9.72 -3.28
CA ASP A 29 -11.63 10.60 -2.76
C ASP A 29 -11.77 10.47 -1.25
N GLY A 30 -11.70 9.23 -0.73
CA GLY A 30 -11.67 8.95 0.69
C GLY A 30 -10.45 9.54 1.38
N ALA A 31 -9.28 9.51 0.74
CA ALA A 31 -8.06 10.13 1.26
C ALA A 31 -8.24 11.64 1.48
N LEU A 32 -8.90 12.33 0.55
CA LEU A 32 -9.21 13.76 0.65
C LEU A 32 -10.29 14.06 1.69
N LYS A 33 -11.38 13.28 1.69
CA LYS A 33 -12.56 13.52 2.56
C LYS A 33 -12.40 12.93 3.96
N GLY A 34 -11.48 12.01 4.16
CA GLY A 34 -11.22 11.34 5.46
C GLY A 34 -12.22 10.24 5.82
N HIS A 35 -12.99 9.76 4.87
CA HIS A 35 -13.91 8.61 5.00
C HIS A 35 -14.07 7.95 3.64
N GLY A 36 -14.48 6.67 3.62
CA GLY A 36 -14.71 5.92 2.38
C GLY A 36 -15.82 6.54 1.52
N VAL A 37 -15.52 6.74 0.24
CA VAL A 37 -16.47 7.36 -0.72
C VAL A 37 -16.89 6.35 -1.76
N ASN A 38 -16.01 5.42 -2.13
CA ASN A 38 -16.18 4.51 -3.25
C ASN A 38 -16.60 3.08 -2.82
N ALA A 39 -17.36 2.93 -1.71
CA ALA A 39 -17.72 1.65 -1.11
C ALA A 39 -18.35 0.66 -2.10
N GLU A 40 -19.31 1.10 -2.94
CA GLU A 40 -19.96 0.25 -3.93
C GLU A 40 -18.99 -0.26 -5.00
N THR A 41 -18.05 0.58 -5.42
CA THR A 41 -17.00 0.20 -6.38
C THR A 41 -16.06 -0.82 -5.77
N ILE A 42 -15.61 -0.60 -4.53
CA ILE A 42 -14.74 -1.53 -3.80
C ILE A 42 -15.43 -2.87 -3.60
N LYS A 43 -16.71 -2.88 -3.21
CA LYS A 43 -17.49 -4.12 -3.08
C LYS A 43 -17.58 -4.90 -4.40
N LYS A 44 -17.76 -4.21 -5.54
CA LYS A 44 -17.74 -4.85 -6.86
C LYS A 44 -16.36 -5.44 -7.18
N ILE A 45 -15.27 -4.74 -6.88
CA ILE A 45 -13.91 -5.26 -7.07
C ILE A 45 -13.72 -6.53 -6.24
N VAL A 46 -13.99 -6.47 -4.92
CA VAL A 46 -13.84 -7.61 -4.02
C VAL A 46 -14.64 -8.82 -4.49
N SER A 47 -15.89 -8.62 -4.94
CA SER A 47 -16.76 -9.71 -5.40
C SER A 47 -16.39 -10.27 -6.78
N SER A 48 -15.54 -9.59 -7.54
CA SER A 48 -15.13 -10.00 -8.90
C SER A 48 -13.89 -10.88 -8.96
N VAL A 49 -13.14 -11.00 -7.86
CA VAL A 49 -11.87 -11.75 -7.76
C VAL A 49 -11.89 -12.73 -6.61
N ASN A 50 -11.05 -13.78 -6.71
CA ASN A 50 -10.86 -14.76 -5.63
C ASN A 50 -9.58 -14.48 -4.83
N ILE A 51 -8.72 -13.59 -5.32
CA ILE A 51 -7.51 -13.16 -4.61
C ILE A 51 -7.83 -12.03 -3.63
N PRO A 52 -7.08 -11.88 -2.53
CA PRO A 52 -7.34 -10.85 -1.55
C PRO A 52 -7.14 -9.44 -2.10
N VAL A 53 -7.97 -8.52 -1.62
CA VAL A 53 -7.90 -7.09 -1.94
C VAL A 53 -7.34 -6.35 -0.73
N GLN A 54 -6.39 -5.46 -0.95
CA GLN A 54 -5.92 -4.48 0.05
C GLN A 54 -6.31 -3.08 -0.38
N MET A 55 -6.64 -2.23 0.60
CA MET A 55 -7.13 -0.88 0.32
C MET A 55 -6.49 0.16 1.22
N GLY A 56 -6.04 1.25 0.60
CA GLY A 56 -5.63 2.49 1.28
C GLY A 56 -6.56 3.64 0.95
N GLY A 57 -6.38 4.75 1.66
CA GLY A 57 -7.15 5.99 1.45
C GLY A 57 -8.26 6.19 2.46
N GLY A 58 -8.25 7.34 3.15
CA GLY A 58 -9.31 7.78 4.06
C GLY A 58 -9.45 7.05 5.41
N ILE A 59 -8.53 6.16 5.77
CA ILE A 59 -8.61 5.36 6.99
C ILE A 59 -8.01 6.12 8.17
N ARG A 60 -8.87 6.65 9.04
CA ARG A 60 -8.49 7.52 10.16
C ARG A 60 -9.05 7.08 11.51
N THR A 61 -10.06 6.21 11.54
CA THR A 61 -10.71 5.70 12.75
C THR A 61 -10.86 4.18 12.72
N LEU A 62 -11.07 3.55 13.87
CA LEU A 62 -11.35 2.11 13.96
C LEU A 62 -12.66 1.73 13.25
N GLU A 63 -13.62 2.66 13.21
CA GLU A 63 -14.88 2.50 12.48
C GLU A 63 -14.61 2.42 10.97
N ASN A 64 -13.74 3.30 10.42
CA ASN A 64 -13.36 3.23 8.99
C ASN A 64 -12.69 1.89 8.65
N ILE A 65 -11.82 1.36 9.54
CA ILE A 65 -11.23 0.04 9.34
C ILE A 65 -12.33 -1.03 9.27
N LYS A 66 -13.24 -1.02 10.24
CA LYS A 66 -14.35 -1.98 10.26
C LYS A 66 -15.21 -1.90 9.01
N GLU A 67 -15.62 -0.70 8.60
CA GLU A 67 -16.42 -0.47 7.39
C GLU A 67 -15.74 -1.07 6.15
N VAL A 68 -14.44 -0.85 5.96
CA VAL A 68 -13.69 -1.36 4.81
C VAL A 68 -13.55 -2.88 4.86
N LEU A 69 -13.28 -3.46 6.04
CA LEU A 69 -13.20 -4.92 6.21
C LEU A 69 -14.58 -5.58 5.98
N ASP A 70 -15.68 -4.95 6.40
CA ASP A 70 -17.05 -5.43 6.18
C ASP A 70 -17.44 -5.45 4.67
N LEU A 71 -16.75 -4.68 3.81
CA LEU A 71 -16.90 -4.78 2.35
C LEU A 71 -16.24 -6.04 1.77
N GLY A 72 -15.48 -6.80 2.58
CA GLY A 72 -14.73 -7.97 2.16
C GLY A 72 -13.28 -7.67 1.76
N VAL A 73 -12.79 -6.44 1.97
CA VAL A 73 -11.36 -6.12 1.84
C VAL A 73 -10.58 -6.93 2.86
N TYR A 74 -9.50 -7.59 2.43
CA TYR A 74 -8.72 -8.46 3.30
C TYR A 74 -7.88 -7.68 4.31
N ARG A 75 -7.25 -6.56 3.90
CA ARG A 75 -6.44 -5.72 4.78
C ARG A 75 -6.45 -4.25 4.35
N VAL A 76 -6.30 -3.39 5.32
CA VAL A 76 -6.29 -1.93 5.15
C VAL A 76 -4.88 -1.37 5.25
N ILE A 77 -4.60 -0.29 4.50
CA ILE A 77 -3.31 0.40 4.52
C ILE A 77 -3.51 1.76 5.18
N ILE A 78 -2.80 1.98 6.28
CA ILE A 78 -2.86 3.18 7.10
C ILE A 78 -1.57 3.97 6.91
N GLY A 79 -1.65 5.16 6.31
CA GLY A 79 -0.51 6.04 6.05
C GLY A 79 -0.35 7.12 7.13
N THR A 80 -0.75 8.35 6.84
CA THR A 80 -0.58 9.55 7.68
C THR A 80 -0.92 9.31 9.16
N LYS A 81 -2.01 8.59 9.44
CA LYS A 81 -2.45 8.30 10.82
C LYS A 81 -1.45 7.47 11.61
N ALA A 82 -0.68 6.60 10.98
CA ALA A 82 0.37 5.82 11.64
C ALA A 82 1.54 6.71 12.10
N VAL A 83 1.81 7.79 11.37
CA VAL A 83 2.87 8.76 11.71
C VAL A 83 2.43 9.69 12.83
N GLU A 84 1.18 10.18 12.77
CA GLU A 84 0.61 11.13 13.72
C GLU A 84 0.27 10.51 15.07
N ASN A 85 -0.27 9.30 15.05
CA ASN A 85 -0.73 8.59 16.25
C ASN A 85 -0.38 7.09 16.15
N PRO A 86 0.85 6.72 16.51
CA PRO A 86 1.27 5.31 16.49
C PRO A 86 0.42 4.38 17.35
N ASP A 87 -0.11 4.86 18.49
CA ASP A 87 -0.99 4.04 19.36
C ASP A 87 -2.28 3.61 18.66
N PHE A 88 -2.73 4.35 17.66
CA PHE A 88 -3.86 3.94 16.81
C PHE A 88 -3.57 2.61 16.08
N ILE A 89 -2.33 2.39 15.64
CA ILE A 89 -1.93 1.14 14.98
C ILE A 89 -2.02 -0.03 15.95
N ARG A 90 -1.57 0.16 17.22
CA ARG A 90 -1.69 -0.88 18.25
C ARG A 90 -3.15 -1.24 18.49
N GLN A 91 -4.02 -0.25 18.68
CA GLN A 91 -5.47 -0.47 18.88
C GLN A 91 -6.11 -1.18 17.68
N ALA A 92 -5.70 -0.82 16.46
CA ALA A 92 -6.18 -1.46 15.24
C ALA A 92 -5.76 -2.93 15.18
N ILE A 93 -4.51 -3.25 15.48
CA ILE A 93 -3.99 -4.62 15.54
C ILE A 93 -4.69 -5.45 16.61
N GLU A 94 -4.86 -4.89 17.81
CA GLU A 94 -5.57 -5.56 18.92
C GLU A 94 -7.02 -5.89 18.58
N LYS A 95 -7.68 -5.01 17.82
CA LYS A 95 -9.10 -5.17 17.48
C LYS A 95 -9.35 -6.04 16.26
N PHE A 96 -8.50 -5.95 15.24
CA PHE A 96 -8.77 -6.56 13.93
C PHE A 96 -7.77 -7.66 13.53
N GLY A 97 -6.67 -7.81 14.25
CA GLY A 97 -5.59 -8.73 13.90
C GLY A 97 -4.49 -8.07 13.05
N PRO A 98 -3.22 -8.49 13.25
CA PRO A 98 -2.08 -7.90 12.54
C PRO A 98 -2.07 -8.20 11.03
N GLU A 99 -2.71 -9.28 10.60
CA GLU A 99 -2.85 -9.66 9.19
C GLU A 99 -3.74 -8.70 8.39
N HIS A 100 -4.65 -7.98 9.07
CA HIS A 100 -5.57 -7.02 8.45
C HIS A 100 -5.06 -5.58 8.47
N ILE A 101 -3.94 -5.31 9.15
CA ILE A 101 -3.39 -3.97 9.30
C ILE A 101 -2.04 -3.87 8.61
N VAL A 102 -1.96 -3.00 7.61
CA VAL A 102 -0.73 -2.65 6.88
C VAL A 102 -0.43 -1.18 7.11
N VAL A 103 0.83 -0.84 7.29
CA VAL A 103 1.25 0.55 7.35
C VAL A 103 1.82 0.99 6.00
N GLY A 104 1.32 2.11 5.49
CA GLY A 104 1.89 2.80 4.32
C GLY A 104 2.98 3.77 4.76
N VAL A 105 4.18 3.60 4.22
CA VAL A 105 5.32 4.48 4.44
C VAL A 105 5.72 5.09 3.11
N ASP A 106 5.23 6.28 2.86
CA ASP A 106 5.61 7.06 1.69
C ASP A 106 6.82 7.92 2.05
N ALA A 107 7.89 7.87 1.28
CA ALA A 107 9.12 8.57 1.61
C ALA A 107 9.72 9.29 0.40
N LYS A 108 10.35 10.43 0.68
CA LYS A 108 11.18 11.18 -0.25
C LYS A 108 12.55 11.36 0.37
N ASP A 109 13.59 10.95 -0.35
CA ASP A 109 14.97 11.01 0.14
C ASP A 109 15.17 10.38 1.53
N GLY A 110 14.42 9.29 1.80
CA GLY A 110 14.45 8.56 3.07
C GLY A 110 13.63 9.17 4.21
N LEU A 111 13.04 10.35 4.04
CA LEU A 111 12.16 11.01 5.02
C LEU A 111 10.69 10.73 4.70
N VAL A 112 9.90 10.47 5.73
CA VAL A 112 8.49 10.12 5.60
C VAL A 112 7.66 11.32 5.16
N ALA A 113 6.89 11.14 4.09
CA ALA A 113 5.89 12.08 3.61
C ALA A 113 4.52 11.78 4.22
N ILE A 114 3.75 12.81 4.49
CA ILE A 114 2.41 12.77 5.07
C ILE A 114 1.45 13.68 4.31
N GLU A 115 0.16 13.64 4.64
CA GLU A 115 -0.88 14.50 4.07
C GLU A 115 -0.94 14.42 2.53
N GLY A 116 -0.92 13.21 1.96
CA GLY A 116 -0.96 13.04 0.50
C GLY A 116 0.31 13.56 -0.20
N TRP A 117 1.46 13.45 0.47
CA TRP A 117 2.79 13.87 0.02
C TRP A 117 3.04 15.39 0.03
N GLU A 118 2.12 16.17 0.60
CA GLU A 118 2.24 17.63 0.68
C GLU A 118 3.30 18.07 1.68
N LYS A 119 3.55 17.26 2.72
CA LYS A 119 4.54 17.53 3.76
C LYS A 119 5.52 16.39 3.92
N VAL A 120 6.77 16.73 4.20
CA VAL A 120 7.82 15.80 4.61
C VAL A 120 8.06 15.98 6.10
N SER A 121 7.99 14.88 6.86
CA SER A 121 8.27 14.88 8.29
C SER A 121 9.78 14.82 8.56
N ASP A 122 10.16 14.99 9.81
CA ASP A 122 11.53 14.79 10.30
C ASP A 122 11.88 13.31 10.58
N LYS A 123 10.90 12.41 10.46
CA LYS A 123 11.07 10.97 10.68
C LYS A 123 11.64 10.29 9.45
N THR A 124 12.64 9.43 9.63
CA THR A 124 13.10 8.55 8.57
C THR A 124 12.16 7.36 8.37
N ALA A 125 12.08 6.83 7.16
CA ALA A 125 11.32 5.62 6.88
C ALA A 125 11.75 4.45 7.77
N LEU A 126 13.06 4.33 8.06
CA LEU A 126 13.59 3.28 8.93
C LEU A 126 13.15 3.47 10.39
N SER A 127 13.20 4.68 10.93
CA SER A 127 12.77 4.93 12.31
C SER A 127 11.29 4.64 12.50
N LEU A 128 10.45 5.00 11.52
CA LEU A 128 9.02 4.68 11.54
C LEU A 128 8.79 3.17 11.44
N ALA A 129 9.48 2.49 10.51
CA ALA A 129 9.31 1.05 10.33
C ALA A 129 9.71 0.25 11.59
N LEU A 130 10.77 0.65 12.29
CA LEU A 130 11.17 0.05 13.57
C LEU A 130 10.10 0.28 14.65
N ALA A 131 9.57 1.49 14.77
CA ALA A 131 8.47 1.77 15.70
C ALA A 131 7.22 0.93 15.39
N MET A 132 6.89 0.74 14.12
CA MET A 132 5.77 -0.11 13.69
C MET A 132 6.00 -1.58 14.00
N LYS A 133 7.23 -2.07 13.87
CA LYS A 133 7.61 -3.43 14.30
C LYS A 133 7.31 -3.64 15.78
N ASP A 134 7.70 -2.71 16.64
CA ASP A 134 7.48 -2.79 18.10
C ASP A 134 5.98 -2.78 18.46
N MET A 135 5.13 -2.29 17.56
CA MET A 135 3.67 -2.33 17.71
C MET A 135 3.02 -3.59 17.15
N GLY A 136 3.79 -4.50 16.55
CA GLY A 136 3.29 -5.76 16.01
C GLY A 136 2.86 -5.71 14.55
N VAL A 137 3.21 -4.65 13.80
CA VAL A 137 2.97 -4.57 12.36
C VAL A 137 3.75 -5.66 11.65
N GLN A 138 3.08 -6.44 10.80
CA GLN A 138 3.67 -7.53 10.03
C GLN A 138 3.97 -7.16 8.58
N THR A 139 3.31 -6.14 8.04
CA THR A 139 3.46 -5.74 6.64
C THR A 139 3.51 -4.21 6.51
N ILE A 140 4.46 -3.74 5.72
CA ILE A 140 4.59 -2.33 5.33
C ILE A 140 4.59 -2.23 3.80
N VAL A 141 3.81 -1.30 3.26
CA VAL A 141 3.98 -0.81 1.88
C VAL A 141 4.90 0.38 1.92
N TYR A 142 6.08 0.25 1.31
CA TYR A 142 7.05 1.34 1.20
C TYR A 142 7.02 1.95 -0.19
N THR A 143 6.65 3.22 -0.29
CA THR A 143 6.60 3.98 -1.55
C THR A 143 7.74 5.00 -1.59
N ASP A 144 8.64 4.86 -2.56
CA ASP A 144 9.53 5.97 -2.94
C ASP A 144 8.77 6.93 -3.86
N ILE A 145 8.30 8.05 -3.28
CA ILE A 145 7.45 9.01 -4.02
C ILE A 145 8.19 9.74 -5.13
N SER A 146 9.53 9.81 -5.08
CA SER A 146 10.33 10.40 -6.16
C SER A 146 10.34 9.53 -7.41
N LYS A 147 10.02 8.25 -7.27
CA LYS A 147 9.97 7.26 -8.35
C LYS A 147 8.54 6.92 -8.78
N ASP A 148 7.53 7.27 -7.95
CA ASP A 148 6.15 6.89 -8.25
C ASP A 148 5.66 7.51 -9.56
N GLY A 149 5.08 6.68 -10.43
CA GLY A 149 4.63 7.04 -11.76
C GLY A 149 5.74 7.38 -12.78
N MET A 150 7.02 7.36 -12.40
CA MET A 150 8.15 7.75 -13.25
C MET A 150 8.66 6.62 -14.14
N LEU A 151 8.29 5.35 -13.88
CA LEU A 151 8.77 4.18 -14.62
C LEU A 151 10.31 4.11 -14.69
N SER A 152 10.97 4.45 -13.59
CA SER A 152 12.44 4.55 -13.47
C SER A 152 13.09 3.40 -12.68
N GLY A 153 12.32 2.35 -12.39
CA GLY A 153 12.70 1.25 -11.52
C GLY A 153 12.42 1.54 -10.04
N ALA A 154 12.16 0.48 -9.27
CA ALA A 154 11.93 0.57 -7.84
C ALA A 154 13.19 0.95 -7.06
N ASN A 155 13.00 1.47 -5.85
CA ASN A 155 14.10 1.68 -4.90
C ASN A 155 14.39 0.39 -4.12
N VAL A 156 15.08 -0.55 -4.78
CA VAL A 156 15.42 -1.87 -4.22
C VAL A 156 16.29 -1.74 -2.97
N GLU A 157 17.26 -0.84 -2.99
CA GLU A 157 18.23 -0.64 -1.90
C GLU A 157 17.53 -0.22 -0.59
N GLN A 158 16.72 0.83 -0.64
CA GLN A 158 15.98 1.31 0.54
C GLN A 158 14.93 0.30 1.01
N THR A 159 14.23 -0.34 0.08
CA THR A 159 13.23 -1.38 0.42
C THR A 159 13.89 -2.57 1.12
N LYS A 160 15.05 -3.01 0.61
CA LYS A 160 15.83 -4.10 1.22
C LYS A 160 16.37 -3.69 2.59
N LEU A 161 16.90 -2.48 2.73
CA LEU A 161 17.37 -1.95 4.02
C LEU A 161 16.26 -2.04 5.09
N LEU A 162 15.05 -1.60 4.76
CA LEU A 162 13.90 -1.69 5.66
C LEU A 162 13.59 -3.14 6.04
N SER A 163 13.56 -4.04 5.05
CA SER A 163 13.30 -5.47 5.27
C SER A 163 14.34 -6.10 6.20
N ASP A 164 15.64 -5.91 5.90
CA ASP A 164 16.75 -6.50 6.66
C ASP A 164 16.80 -5.96 8.11
N LYS A 165 16.52 -4.67 8.32
CA LYS A 165 16.59 -4.05 9.65
C LYS A 165 15.39 -4.34 10.53
N THR A 166 14.22 -4.51 9.91
CA THR A 166 12.97 -4.71 10.68
C THR A 166 12.55 -6.17 10.76
N GLY A 167 12.82 -6.98 9.75
CA GLY A 167 12.26 -8.32 9.57
C GLY A 167 10.77 -8.31 9.23
N ILE A 168 10.17 -7.14 8.94
CA ILE A 168 8.79 -7.00 8.49
C ILE A 168 8.67 -7.34 7.00
N ASN A 169 7.52 -7.83 6.57
CA ASN A 169 7.21 -8.00 5.16
C ASN A 169 7.11 -6.64 4.46
N ILE A 170 8.14 -6.25 3.71
CA ILE A 170 8.12 -4.99 2.98
C ILE A 170 7.63 -5.23 1.54
N ILE A 171 6.65 -4.44 1.12
CA ILE A 171 6.13 -4.41 -0.24
C ILE A 171 6.65 -3.14 -0.91
N ALA A 172 7.43 -3.29 -1.97
CA ALA A 172 7.95 -2.16 -2.74
C ALA A 172 6.84 -1.49 -3.53
N SER A 173 6.81 -0.16 -3.52
CA SER A 173 5.88 0.66 -4.28
C SER A 173 6.60 1.86 -4.90
N GLY A 174 6.13 2.30 -6.06
CA GLY A 174 6.72 3.39 -6.83
C GLY A 174 7.82 2.93 -7.80
N GLY A 175 7.73 3.41 -9.03
CA GLY A 175 8.77 3.29 -10.05
C GLY A 175 8.79 2.01 -10.88
N MET A 176 8.07 0.95 -10.55
CA MET A 176 8.04 -0.28 -11.34
C MET A 176 7.82 0.02 -12.83
N SER A 177 8.70 -0.48 -13.69
CA SER A 177 8.74 -0.12 -15.10
C SER A 177 8.77 -1.30 -16.07
N CYS A 178 9.32 -2.43 -15.66
CA CYS A 178 9.51 -3.62 -16.49
C CYS A 178 9.65 -4.89 -15.65
N VAL A 179 9.59 -6.05 -16.31
CA VAL A 179 9.76 -7.36 -15.67
C VAL A 179 11.10 -7.50 -14.93
N GLN A 180 12.15 -6.81 -15.40
CA GLN A 180 13.46 -6.86 -14.73
C GLN A 180 13.39 -6.26 -13.31
N ASP A 181 12.59 -5.22 -13.09
CA ASP A 181 12.40 -4.65 -11.75
C ASP A 181 11.80 -5.67 -10.78
N LEU A 182 10.84 -6.49 -11.25
CA LEU A 182 10.25 -7.56 -10.44
C LEU A 182 11.28 -8.65 -10.10
N LYS A 183 12.15 -9.00 -11.06
CA LYS A 183 13.25 -9.93 -10.79
C LYS A 183 14.21 -9.36 -9.75
N ASN A 184 14.57 -8.10 -9.85
CA ASN A 184 15.46 -7.43 -8.90
C ASN A 184 14.84 -7.42 -7.47
N ILE A 185 13.53 -7.19 -7.35
CA ILE A 185 12.78 -7.27 -6.08
C ILE A 185 12.82 -8.69 -5.51
N ASN A 186 12.56 -9.69 -6.34
CA ASN A 186 12.59 -11.10 -5.95
C ASN A 186 14.00 -11.54 -5.52
N ASP A 187 15.02 -11.21 -6.31
CA ASP A 187 16.43 -11.58 -6.05
C ASP A 187 16.97 -10.90 -4.78
N ALA A 188 16.44 -9.72 -4.44
CA ALA A 188 16.73 -9.05 -3.18
C ALA A 188 16.02 -9.68 -1.96
N GLY A 189 15.14 -10.67 -2.17
CA GLY A 189 14.34 -11.30 -1.11
C GLY A 189 13.27 -10.37 -0.50
N ILE A 190 12.83 -9.37 -1.24
CA ILE A 190 11.76 -8.46 -0.82
C ILE A 190 10.42 -9.16 -0.98
N HIS A 191 9.52 -8.99 0.00
CA HIS A 191 8.28 -9.74 0.13
C HIS A 191 7.33 -9.60 -1.07
N GLY A 192 7.27 -8.43 -1.71
CA GLY A 192 6.41 -8.18 -2.86
C GLY A 192 6.58 -6.80 -3.47
N ALA A 193 5.83 -6.56 -4.54
CA ALA A 193 5.81 -5.28 -5.23
C ALA A 193 4.40 -4.89 -5.68
N ILE A 194 4.11 -3.60 -5.68
CA ILE A 194 2.92 -3.01 -6.30
C ILE A 194 3.29 -2.55 -7.70
N ILE A 195 2.52 -2.99 -8.67
CA ILE A 195 2.66 -2.60 -10.07
C ILE A 195 1.41 -1.81 -10.47
N GLY A 196 1.60 -0.57 -10.85
CA GLY A 196 0.51 0.30 -11.31
C GLY A 196 0.66 0.64 -12.80
N LYS A 197 1.19 1.83 -13.07
CA LYS A 197 1.28 2.42 -14.42
C LYS A 197 1.90 1.48 -15.47
N ALA A 198 2.91 0.69 -15.10
CA ALA A 198 3.59 -0.21 -16.03
C ALA A 198 2.67 -1.28 -16.64
N ILE A 199 1.70 -1.80 -15.87
CA ILE A 199 0.70 -2.74 -16.39
C ILE A 199 -0.27 -2.03 -17.34
N TYR A 200 -0.79 -0.86 -16.95
CA TYR A 200 -1.71 -0.11 -17.80
C TYR A 200 -1.09 0.36 -19.12
N GLU A 201 0.23 0.54 -19.15
CA GLU A 201 1.00 0.91 -20.33
C GLU A 201 1.57 -0.30 -21.10
N ASN A 202 1.16 -1.53 -20.76
CA ASN A 202 1.61 -2.80 -21.37
C ASN A 202 3.15 -2.96 -21.37
N ARG A 203 3.82 -2.55 -20.29
CA ARG A 203 5.27 -2.74 -20.10
C ARG A 203 5.60 -4.00 -19.30
N ILE A 204 4.61 -4.49 -18.58
CA ILE A 204 4.63 -5.73 -17.80
C ILE A 204 3.36 -6.50 -18.13
#